data_39815bcb4fb3457fb97c5253d51be664
#
_entry.id   39815bcb4fb3457fb97c5253d51be664
#
_cell.length_a   1.000
_cell.length_b   1.000
_cell.length_c   1.000
_cell.angle_alpha   90.00
_cell.angle_beta   90.00
_cell.angle_gamma   90.00
#
_symmetry.space_group_name_H-M   'P 1'
#
loop_
_entity.id
_entity.type
_entity.pdbx_description
1 polymer ?
#
loop_
_entity_poly.entity_id
_entity_poly.type
_entity_poly.pdbx_seq_one_letter_code
_entity_poly.pdbx_strand_id
1 'polypeptide(L)'
;MMENVFEILKDLPKPGDYVLLTVAKGSAAGEKAILAEKKIIWESKENGFFSAHFSEAGDLKKCGLYEIREQQVFCDIIGGQEHLVICGGGHVSVPVIKIGIMLGWKVTVLEDRPQFADHARNAGATEVICQPFEDALDQIEGDKDTYFVVLTRGHRYDQVCLEKIVGKEHAYIGMIGSRRRSAMVKQNLIEKGCSQEVIGEIKSPIGLNIGAETPEEIGVAI
;
A
#
# COMPACT_ATOMS: atom_id res chain seq x y z
N MET A 1 -6.75 -5.67 36.54
CA MET A 1 -6.82 -4.39 35.81
C MET A 1 -7.11 -4.76 34.36
N MET A 2 -8.18 -4.24 33.76
CA MET A 2 -8.36 -4.47 32.30
C MET A 2 -7.25 -3.70 31.58
N GLU A 3 -6.49 -4.40 30.76
CA GLU A 3 -5.50 -3.75 29.89
C GLU A 3 -6.24 -2.79 28.94
N ASN A 4 -5.68 -1.60 28.80
CA ASN A 4 -6.26 -0.58 27.96
C ASN A 4 -6.05 -0.99 26.48
N VAL A 5 -7.12 -1.05 25.69
CA VAL A 5 -7.05 -1.41 24.28
C VAL A 5 -6.00 -0.60 23.50
N PHE A 6 -5.78 0.66 23.85
CA PHE A 6 -4.79 1.52 23.20
C PHE A 6 -3.34 1.13 23.52
N GLU A 7 -3.09 0.54 24.70
CA GLU A 7 -1.78 0.00 25.04
C GLU A 7 -1.50 -1.25 24.22
N ILE A 8 -2.50 -2.15 24.11
CA ILE A 8 -2.40 -3.33 23.25
C ILE A 8 -2.12 -2.94 21.80
N LEU A 9 -2.91 -2.00 21.24
CA LEU A 9 -2.73 -1.53 19.87
C LEU A 9 -1.36 -0.92 19.60
N LYS A 10 -0.76 -0.26 20.60
CA LYS A 10 0.57 0.33 20.50
C LYS A 10 1.67 -0.72 20.38
N ASP A 11 1.49 -1.86 21.04
CA ASP A 11 2.48 -2.94 21.13
C ASP A 11 2.30 -4.01 20.04
N LEU A 12 1.27 -3.87 19.17
CA LEU A 12 1.06 -4.79 18.06
C LEU A 12 2.19 -4.68 17.02
N PRO A 13 2.64 -5.83 16.46
CA PRO A 13 3.61 -5.84 15.38
C PRO A 13 3.17 -4.99 14.19
N LYS A 14 4.08 -4.24 13.59
CA LYS A 14 3.87 -3.46 12.37
C LYS A 14 4.86 -3.92 11.30
N PRO A 15 4.44 -4.07 10.03
CA PRO A 15 3.07 -3.93 9.53
C PRO A 15 2.16 -5.09 9.94
N GLY A 16 0.87 -4.85 10.09
CA GLY A 16 -0.12 -5.89 10.40
C GLY A 16 -1.53 -5.37 10.18
N ASP A 17 -2.38 -6.23 9.63
CA ASP A 17 -3.81 -5.92 9.48
C ASP A 17 -4.55 -6.36 10.73
N TYR A 18 -5.02 -5.41 11.47
CA TYR A 18 -5.82 -5.66 12.66
C TYR A 18 -7.23 -5.12 12.47
N VAL A 19 -8.19 -5.82 13.06
CA VAL A 19 -9.57 -5.38 13.11
C VAL A 19 -9.91 -5.12 14.57
N LEU A 20 -10.25 -3.89 14.92
CA LEU A 20 -10.79 -3.54 16.22
C LEU A 20 -12.31 -3.57 16.14
N LEU A 21 -12.92 -4.47 16.88
CA LEU A 21 -14.35 -4.57 17.04
C LEU A 21 -14.77 -3.93 18.36
N THR A 22 -15.86 -3.16 18.34
CA THR A 22 -16.44 -2.57 19.54
C THR A 22 -17.94 -2.74 19.51
N VAL A 23 -18.54 -3.30 20.55
CA VAL A 23 -20.00 -3.29 20.71
C VAL A 23 -20.43 -1.88 21.08
N ALA A 24 -21.00 -1.16 20.12
CA ALA A 24 -21.40 0.23 20.27
C ALA A 24 -22.75 0.37 21.00
N LYS A 25 -23.65 -0.61 20.84
CA LYS A 25 -24.98 -0.60 21.47
C LYS A 25 -25.49 -2.03 21.69
N GLY A 26 -26.20 -2.24 22.80
CA GLY A 26 -26.82 -3.51 23.18
C GLY A 26 -26.43 -3.96 24.59
N SER A 27 -26.70 -5.20 24.93
CA SER A 27 -26.42 -5.76 26.27
C SER A 27 -24.91 -5.94 26.56
N ALA A 28 -24.11 -6.10 25.51
CA ALA A 28 -22.66 -6.21 25.59
C ALA A 28 -21.93 -4.89 25.27
N ALA A 29 -22.63 -3.75 25.29
CA ALA A 29 -22.06 -2.45 24.95
C ALA A 29 -20.77 -2.15 25.72
N GLY A 30 -19.72 -1.72 24.99
CA GLY A 30 -18.38 -1.45 25.53
C GLY A 30 -17.40 -2.63 25.42
N GLU A 31 -17.87 -3.86 25.18
CA GLU A 31 -16.97 -4.97 24.91
C GLU A 31 -16.19 -4.73 23.60
N LYS A 32 -14.91 -5.12 23.59
CA LYS A 32 -13.99 -4.93 22.46
C LYS A 32 -13.21 -6.20 22.19
N ALA A 33 -12.83 -6.38 20.94
CA ALA A 33 -11.85 -7.40 20.53
C ALA A 33 -10.92 -6.87 19.46
N ILE A 34 -9.69 -7.38 19.42
CA ILE A 34 -8.74 -7.16 18.35
C ILE A 34 -8.56 -8.50 17.64
N LEU A 35 -8.71 -8.47 16.32
CA LEU A 35 -8.50 -9.61 15.46
C LEU A 35 -7.26 -9.41 14.59
N ALA A 36 -6.50 -10.48 14.38
CA ALA A 36 -5.45 -10.59 13.37
C ALA A 36 -5.59 -11.95 12.68
N GLU A 37 -5.37 -12.02 11.37
CA GLU A 37 -5.43 -13.26 10.59
C GLU A 37 -6.68 -14.13 10.90
N LYS A 38 -7.82 -13.49 11.05
CA LYS A 38 -9.10 -14.13 11.43
C LYS A 38 -9.04 -14.88 12.78
N LYS A 39 -8.29 -14.38 13.73
CA LYS A 39 -8.25 -14.87 15.11
C LYS A 39 -8.41 -13.72 16.07
N ILE A 40 -9.09 -13.95 17.19
CA ILE A 40 -9.10 -12.99 18.29
C ILE A 40 -7.73 -13.08 18.98
N ILE A 41 -6.96 -11.99 18.94
CA ILE A 41 -5.67 -11.87 19.62
C ILE A 41 -5.80 -11.19 20.99
N TRP A 42 -6.86 -10.45 21.19
CA TRP A 42 -7.20 -9.82 22.46
C TRP A 42 -8.72 -9.57 22.55
N GLU A 43 -9.27 -9.68 23.73
CA GLU A 43 -10.67 -9.43 24.03
C GLU A 43 -10.79 -8.74 25.40
N SER A 44 -11.61 -7.69 25.49
CA SER A 44 -11.80 -6.92 26.73
C SER A 44 -12.50 -7.71 27.84
N LYS A 45 -13.15 -8.82 27.50
CA LYS A 45 -13.83 -9.70 28.43
C LYS A 45 -13.66 -11.14 27.97
N GLU A 46 -12.98 -11.94 28.80
CA GLU A 46 -12.73 -13.35 28.52
C GLU A 46 -14.04 -14.12 28.28
N ASN A 47 -14.08 -14.88 27.17
CA ASN A 47 -15.29 -15.56 26.69
C ASN A 47 -16.51 -14.62 26.53
N GLY A 48 -16.25 -13.37 26.12
CA GLY A 48 -17.26 -12.34 25.91
C GLY A 48 -18.05 -12.48 24.63
N PHE A 49 -18.65 -11.37 24.21
CA PHE A 49 -19.53 -11.34 23.03
C PHE A 49 -18.82 -11.80 21.76
N PHE A 50 -17.58 -11.38 21.54
CA PHE A 50 -16.85 -11.69 20.30
C PHE A 50 -16.39 -13.14 20.23
N SER A 51 -15.94 -13.73 21.33
CA SER A 51 -15.63 -15.16 21.40
C SER A 51 -16.87 -16.01 21.14
N ALA A 52 -18.02 -15.64 21.71
CA ALA A 52 -19.27 -16.36 21.55
C ALA A 52 -19.85 -16.27 20.12
N HIS A 53 -19.55 -15.20 19.37
CA HIS A 53 -20.14 -14.91 18.04
C HIS A 53 -19.05 -14.71 16.98
N PHE A 54 -17.92 -15.37 17.15
CA PHE A 54 -16.75 -15.21 16.27
C PHE A 54 -17.05 -15.56 14.81
N SER A 55 -17.91 -16.52 14.54
CA SER A 55 -18.29 -16.92 13.18
C SER A 55 -18.93 -15.76 12.37
N GLU A 56 -19.55 -14.80 13.04
CA GLU A 56 -20.19 -13.64 12.42
C GLU A 56 -19.27 -12.41 12.45
N ALA A 57 -18.55 -12.22 13.56
CA ALA A 57 -17.67 -11.08 13.77
C ALA A 57 -16.32 -11.20 13.03
N GLY A 58 -15.80 -12.41 12.88
CA GLY A 58 -14.47 -12.68 12.30
C GLY A 58 -14.36 -12.46 10.79
N ASP A 59 -15.50 -12.32 10.09
CA ASP A 59 -15.52 -12.05 8.63
C ASP A 59 -15.66 -10.57 8.27
N LEU A 60 -15.75 -9.68 9.25
CA LEU A 60 -15.82 -8.25 9.00
C LEU A 60 -14.48 -7.73 8.47
N LYS A 61 -14.53 -7.09 7.28
CA LYS A 61 -13.34 -6.63 6.53
C LYS A 61 -13.40 -5.16 6.10
N LYS A 62 -14.45 -4.45 6.50
CA LYS A 62 -14.62 -3.04 6.13
C LYS A 62 -14.98 -2.24 7.37
N CYS A 63 -14.43 -1.04 7.45
CA CYS A 63 -14.81 -0.08 8.48
C CYS A 63 -16.31 0.24 8.36
N GLY A 64 -17.03 0.19 9.48
CA GLY A 64 -18.47 0.45 9.50
C GLY A 64 -19.17 -0.08 10.71
N LEU A 65 -20.48 0.18 10.75
CA LEU A 65 -21.39 -0.29 11.78
C LEU A 65 -22.19 -1.49 11.27
N TYR A 66 -22.17 -2.58 12.01
CA TYR A 66 -22.81 -3.86 11.68
C TYR A 66 -23.79 -4.26 12.77
N GLU A 67 -24.77 -5.06 12.43
CA GLU A 67 -25.67 -5.68 13.39
C GLU A 67 -25.33 -7.17 13.53
N ILE A 68 -24.96 -7.59 14.74
CA ILE A 68 -24.67 -8.99 15.09
C ILE A 68 -25.49 -9.34 16.32
N ARG A 69 -26.41 -10.30 16.22
CA ARG A 69 -27.25 -10.78 17.34
C ARG A 69 -27.88 -9.63 18.16
N GLU A 70 -28.57 -8.72 17.47
CA GLU A 70 -29.22 -7.55 18.05
C GLU A 70 -28.28 -6.57 18.79
N GLN A 71 -26.98 -6.71 18.58
CA GLN A 71 -25.97 -5.75 19.05
C GLN A 71 -25.45 -4.92 17.87
N GLN A 72 -25.24 -3.63 18.07
CA GLN A 72 -24.53 -2.81 17.10
C GLN A 72 -23.02 -2.92 17.34
N VAL A 73 -22.30 -3.42 16.37
CA VAL A 73 -20.84 -3.61 16.40
C VAL A 73 -20.18 -2.66 15.43
N PHE A 74 -19.31 -1.81 15.93
CA PHE A 74 -18.43 -1.00 15.10
C PHE A 74 -17.18 -1.79 14.78
N CYS A 75 -16.87 -1.90 13.50
CA CYS A 75 -15.66 -2.48 12.97
C CYS A 75 -14.73 -1.36 12.51
N ASP A 76 -13.53 -1.32 13.04
CA ASP A 76 -12.46 -0.40 12.62
C ASP A 76 -11.28 -1.22 12.12
N ILE A 77 -10.70 -0.82 10.99
CA ILE A 77 -9.54 -1.49 10.40
C ILE A 77 -8.30 -0.72 10.83
N ILE A 78 -7.44 -1.39 11.58
CA ILE A 78 -6.22 -0.82 12.13
C ILE A 78 -5.05 -1.55 11.50
N GLY A 79 -4.27 -0.86 10.75
CA GLY A 79 -3.10 -1.42 10.05
C GLY A 79 -3.09 -1.04 8.59
N GLY A 80 -2.08 -1.52 7.87
CA GLY A 80 -1.92 -1.24 6.46
C GLY A 80 -1.81 0.26 6.17
N GLN A 81 -0.64 0.84 6.39
CA GLN A 81 -0.36 2.13 5.77
C GLN A 81 0.00 1.82 4.31
N GLU A 82 -0.81 2.31 3.37
CA GLU A 82 -0.48 2.20 1.95
C GLU A 82 0.95 2.67 1.72
N HIS A 83 1.70 1.85 1.00
CA HIS A 83 3.10 2.09 0.71
C HIS A 83 3.31 2.40 -0.76
N LEU A 84 3.59 3.66 -1.07
CA LEU A 84 3.93 4.10 -2.41
C LEU A 84 5.44 4.02 -2.63
N VAL A 85 5.87 3.12 -3.49
CA VAL A 85 7.27 2.95 -3.91
C VAL A 85 7.47 3.56 -5.29
N ILE A 86 8.24 4.62 -5.38
CA ILE A 86 8.49 5.35 -6.62
C ILE A 86 9.90 5.05 -7.10
N CYS A 87 10.03 4.45 -8.29
CA CYS A 87 11.32 4.29 -8.97
C CYS A 87 11.59 5.52 -9.85
N GLY A 88 12.48 6.39 -9.38
CA GLY A 88 12.87 7.64 -10.02
C GLY A 88 12.46 8.87 -9.23
N GLY A 89 13.43 9.80 -9.00
CA GLY A 89 13.23 11.06 -8.27
C GLY A 89 13.10 12.30 -9.18
N GLY A 90 12.63 12.12 -10.42
CA GLY A 90 12.52 13.17 -11.42
C GLY A 90 11.39 14.18 -11.14
N HIS A 91 11.19 15.13 -12.06
CA HIS A 91 10.21 16.21 -11.89
C HIS A 91 8.77 15.72 -11.69
N VAL A 92 8.36 14.65 -12.39
CA VAL A 92 7.01 14.06 -12.23
C VAL A 92 6.86 13.38 -10.87
N SER A 93 7.94 12.86 -10.31
CA SER A 93 7.90 12.19 -8.99
C SER A 93 7.58 13.17 -7.86
N VAL A 94 7.99 14.43 -7.97
CA VAL A 94 7.76 15.45 -6.93
C VAL A 94 6.27 15.64 -6.60
N PRO A 95 5.37 15.91 -7.55
CA PRO A 95 3.94 16.00 -7.26
C PRO A 95 3.34 14.66 -6.79
N VAL A 96 3.78 13.51 -7.31
CA VAL A 96 3.32 12.19 -6.87
C VAL A 96 3.69 11.95 -5.39
N ILE A 97 4.92 12.29 -4.98
CA ILE A 97 5.35 12.24 -3.58
C ILE A 97 4.44 13.09 -2.70
N LYS A 98 4.23 14.36 -3.09
CA LYS A 98 3.38 15.29 -2.31
C LYS A 98 1.96 14.79 -2.14
N ILE A 99 1.37 14.20 -3.20
CA ILE A 99 0.02 13.62 -3.15
C ILE A 99 0.01 12.40 -2.22
N GLY A 100 0.97 11.49 -2.33
CA GLY A 100 1.07 10.33 -1.43
C GLY A 100 1.18 10.74 0.04
N ILE A 101 2.02 11.73 0.36
CA ILE A 101 2.15 12.27 1.72
C ILE A 101 0.85 12.95 2.19
N MET A 102 0.19 13.73 1.32
CA MET A 102 -1.11 14.35 1.62
C MET A 102 -2.20 13.32 1.94
N LEU A 103 -2.14 12.15 1.30
CA LEU A 103 -3.05 11.02 1.57
C LEU A 103 -2.66 10.21 2.82
N GLY A 104 -1.54 10.52 3.48
CA GLY A 104 -1.07 9.80 4.66
C GLY A 104 -0.34 8.49 4.34
N TRP A 105 0.06 8.27 3.09
CA TRP A 105 0.78 7.07 2.66
C TRP A 105 2.26 7.11 3.08
N LYS A 106 2.85 5.95 3.34
CA LYS A 106 4.31 5.83 3.36
C LYS A 106 4.83 6.00 1.93
N VAL A 107 5.77 6.91 1.71
CA VAL A 107 6.34 7.16 0.38
C VAL A 107 7.83 6.87 0.41
N THR A 108 8.25 5.82 -0.28
CA THR A 108 9.68 5.47 -0.49
C THR A 108 10.08 5.78 -1.93
N VAL A 109 11.16 6.52 -2.12
CA VAL A 109 11.69 6.84 -3.45
C VAL A 109 13.03 6.17 -3.66
N LEU A 110 13.17 5.47 -4.78
CA LEU A 110 14.39 4.84 -5.23
C LEU A 110 14.98 5.68 -6.37
N GLU A 111 16.23 6.12 -6.27
CA GLU A 111 16.89 6.92 -7.29
C GLU A 111 18.40 6.67 -7.29
N ASP A 112 18.99 6.49 -8.44
CA ASP A 112 20.42 6.21 -8.60
C ASP A 112 21.33 7.47 -8.61
N ARG A 113 20.73 8.67 -8.72
CA ARG A 113 21.45 9.94 -8.80
C ARG A 113 21.21 10.80 -7.56
N PRO A 114 22.27 11.18 -6.82
CA PRO A 114 22.15 11.93 -5.56
C PRO A 114 21.31 13.21 -5.68
N GLN A 115 21.50 13.99 -6.73
CA GLN A 115 20.76 15.26 -6.93
C GLN A 115 19.24 15.06 -7.04
N PHE A 116 18.78 13.96 -7.64
CA PHE A 116 17.35 13.65 -7.75
C PHE A 116 16.81 12.97 -6.49
N ALA A 117 17.65 12.24 -5.77
CA ALA A 117 17.34 11.76 -4.44
C ALA A 117 17.09 12.94 -3.48
N ASP A 118 17.86 14.03 -3.59
CA ASP A 118 17.63 15.25 -2.80
C ASP A 118 16.32 15.96 -3.19
N HIS A 119 15.94 15.95 -4.47
CA HIS A 119 14.61 16.45 -4.88
C HIS A 119 13.48 15.66 -4.19
N ALA A 120 13.59 14.34 -4.10
CA ALA A 120 12.61 13.50 -3.44
C ALA A 120 12.55 13.76 -1.92
N ARG A 121 13.68 13.92 -1.24
CA ARG A 121 13.77 14.32 0.17
C ARG A 121 13.09 15.66 0.41
N ASN A 122 13.40 16.66 -0.43
CA ASN A 122 12.81 18.00 -0.34
C ASN A 122 11.31 18.01 -0.65
N ALA A 123 10.81 17.06 -1.43
CA ALA A 123 9.38 16.87 -1.69
C ALA A 123 8.62 16.24 -0.51
N GLY A 124 9.33 15.73 0.51
CA GLY A 124 8.76 15.16 1.73
C GLY A 124 8.62 13.65 1.71
N ALA A 125 9.32 12.92 0.83
CA ALA A 125 9.31 11.45 0.84
C ALA A 125 9.67 10.92 2.23
N THR A 126 8.96 9.89 2.68
CA THR A 126 9.18 9.27 3.99
C THR A 126 10.55 8.61 4.06
N GLU A 127 10.97 8.03 2.94
CA GLU A 127 12.26 7.37 2.80
C GLU A 127 12.83 7.59 1.39
N VAL A 128 14.15 7.75 1.28
CA VAL A 128 14.81 7.86 -0.02
C VAL A 128 16.04 6.98 -0.04
N ILE A 129 16.05 5.98 -0.89
CA ILE A 129 17.16 5.05 -1.10
C ILE A 129 17.92 5.49 -2.34
N CYS A 130 19.13 6.02 -2.14
CA CYS A 130 19.99 6.49 -3.23
C CYS A 130 21.02 5.41 -3.60
N GLN A 131 20.58 4.47 -4.45
CA GLN A 131 21.38 3.33 -4.92
C GLN A 131 20.91 2.92 -6.33
N PRO A 132 21.65 2.05 -7.05
CA PRO A 132 21.16 1.41 -8.27
C PRO A 132 19.78 0.79 -8.02
N PHE A 133 18.86 0.90 -8.99
CA PHE A 133 17.47 0.47 -8.82
C PHE A 133 17.34 -1.01 -8.45
N GLU A 134 18.21 -1.88 -8.97
CA GLU A 134 18.22 -3.31 -8.65
C GLU A 134 18.48 -3.54 -7.16
N ASP A 135 19.54 -2.92 -6.63
CA ASP A 135 19.94 -3.07 -5.22
C ASP A 135 18.92 -2.43 -4.27
N ALA A 136 18.34 -1.30 -4.68
CA ALA A 136 17.30 -0.62 -3.91
C ALA A 136 16.01 -1.44 -3.86
N LEU A 137 15.57 -2.03 -4.98
CA LEU A 137 14.37 -2.85 -5.05
C LEU A 137 14.51 -4.19 -4.30
N ASP A 138 15.74 -4.73 -4.16
CA ASP A 138 15.98 -5.93 -3.35
C ASP A 138 15.74 -5.68 -1.85
N GLN A 139 15.78 -4.42 -1.40
CA GLN A 139 15.49 -4.01 -0.01
C GLN A 139 14.01 -3.74 0.24
N ILE A 140 13.18 -3.69 -0.81
CA ILE A 140 11.76 -3.43 -0.70
C ILE A 140 11.01 -4.76 -0.74
N GLU A 141 10.38 -5.12 0.34
CA GLU A 141 9.36 -6.16 0.36
C GLU A 141 8.04 -5.55 -0.13
N GLY A 142 7.35 -6.23 -1.03
CA GLY A 142 6.01 -5.86 -1.45
C GLY A 142 4.97 -6.61 -0.59
N ASP A 143 3.80 -6.00 -0.47
CA ASP A 143 2.60 -6.58 0.13
C ASP A 143 1.35 -6.11 -0.62
N LYS A 144 0.18 -6.56 -0.19
CA LYS A 144 -1.12 -6.20 -0.78
C LYS A 144 -1.46 -4.70 -0.73
N ASP A 145 -0.74 -3.90 0.07
CA ASP A 145 -0.93 -2.47 0.25
C ASP A 145 0.22 -1.65 -0.39
N THR A 146 1.10 -2.33 -1.14
CA THR A 146 2.24 -1.72 -1.82
C THR A 146 1.91 -1.33 -3.27
N TYR A 147 2.12 -0.07 -3.60
CA TYR A 147 1.90 0.53 -4.92
C TYR A 147 3.24 0.87 -5.56
N PHE A 148 3.63 0.17 -6.61
CA PHE A 148 4.85 0.45 -7.35
C PHE A 148 4.59 1.38 -8.53
N VAL A 149 5.33 2.48 -8.59
CA VAL A 149 5.22 3.49 -9.65
C VAL A 149 6.59 3.73 -10.28
N VAL A 150 6.74 3.36 -11.55
CA VAL A 150 7.99 3.46 -12.29
C VAL A 150 7.99 4.75 -13.11
N LEU A 151 8.78 5.75 -12.66
CA LEU A 151 8.92 7.09 -13.24
C LEU A 151 10.37 7.36 -13.67
N THR A 152 11.07 6.34 -14.16
CA THR A 152 12.46 6.46 -14.50
C THR A 152 12.69 7.25 -15.80
N ARG A 153 13.93 7.68 -16.03
CA ARG A 153 14.33 8.49 -17.20
C ARG A 153 14.45 7.72 -18.52
N GLY A 154 14.31 6.40 -18.52
CA GLY A 154 14.53 5.64 -19.75
C GLY A 154 14.13 4.17 -19.69
N HIS A 155 13.78 3.63 -20.84
CA HIS A 155 13.27 2.25 -21.00
C HIS A 155 14.17 1.16 -20.37
N ARG A 156 15.48 1.37 -20.33
CA ARG A 156 16.42 0.43 -19.70
C ARG A 156 16.17 0.32 -18.19
N TYR A 157 15.97 1.45 -17.52
CA TYR A 157 15.70 1.47 -16.09
C TYR A 157 14.28 1.00 -15.77
N ASP A 158 13.29 1.32 -16.63
CA ASP A 158 11.93 0.80 -16.49
C ASP A 158 11.92 -0.72 -16.48
N GLN A 159 12.64 -1.33 -17.44
CA GLN A 159 12.70 -2.77 -17.56
C GLN A 159 13.34 -3.39 -16.33
N VAL A 160 14.48 -2.87 -15.87
CA VAL A 160 15.17 -3.31 -14.65
C VAL A 160 14.23 -3.25 -13.43
N CYS A 161 13.53 -2.13 -13.26
CA CYS A 161 12.58 -1.97 -12.16
C CYS A 161 11.45 -3.00 -12.25
N LEU A 162 10.82 -3.14 -13.41
CA LEU A 162 9.69 -4.04 -13.56
C LEU A 162 10.10 -5.51 -13.38
N GLU A 163 11.27 -5.93 -13.86
CA GLU A 163 11.79 -7.29 -13.64
C GLU A 163 11.89 -7.66 -12.17
N LYS A 164 12.21 -6.69 -11.31
CA LYS A 164 12.28 -6.88 -9.85
C LYS A 164 10.90 -6.79 -9.19
N ILE A 165 9.99 -5.99 -9.73
CA ILE A 165 8.68 -5.71 -9.12
C ILE A 165 7.67 -6.82 -9.42
N VAL A 166 7.62 -7.35 -10.64
CA VAL A 166 6.58 -8.29 -11.10
C VAL A 166 6.51 -9.61 -10.30
N GLY A 167 7.55 -9.95 -9.55
CA GLY A 167 7.57 -11.10 -8.65
C GLY A 167 7.21 -10.78 -7.19
N LYS A 168 6.94 -9.52 -6.85
CA LYS A 168 6.59 -9.09 -5.51
C LYS A 168 5.07 -9.01 -5.36
N GLU A 169 4.57 -9.25 -4.15
CA GLU A 169 3.17 -8.95 -3.84
C GLU A 169 2.93 -7.43 -3.93
N HIS A 170 1.78 -7.01 -4.45
CA HIS A 170 1.49 -5.60 -4.70
C HIS A 170 0.00 -5.34 -4.85
N ALA A 171 -0.42 -4.12 -4.52
CA ALA A 171 -1.75 -3.58 -4.84
C ALA A 171 -1.80 -3.04 -6.28
N TYR A 172 -0.67 -2.49 -6.77
CA TYR A 172 -0.63 -1.79 -8.05
C TYR A 172 0.79 -1.74 -8.63
N ILE A 173 0.88 -1.86 -9.95
CA ILE A 173 2.10 -1.55 -10.71
C ILE A 173 1.74 -0.59 -11.84
N GLY A 174 2.39 0.57 -11.87
CA GLY A 174 2.24 1.55 -12.95
C GLY A 174 3.59 1.98 -13.52
N MET A 175 3.65 2.23 -14.82
CA MET A 175 4.86 2.73 -15.48
C MET A 175 4.54 3.89 -16.41
N ILE A 176 5.31 4.99 -16.27
CA ILE A 176 5.23 6.13 -17.18
C ILE A 176 5.86 5.78 -18.53
N GLY A 177 5.24 6.21 -19.59
CA GLY A 177 5.82 6.04 -20.92
C GLY A 177 4.80 6.19 -22.04
N SER A 178 5.28 6.35 -23.28
CA SER A 178 4.43 6.30 -24.45
C SER A 178 3.89 4.87 -24.67
N ARG A 179 2.78 4.74 -25.39
CA ARG A 179 2.22 3.43 -25.78
C ARG A 179 3.26 2.52 -26.43
N ARG A 180 4.14 3.10 -27.29
CA ARG A 180 5.22 2.35 -27.96
C ARG A 180 6.25 1.84 -26.95
N ARG A 181 6.67 2.68 -26.00
CA ARG A 181 7.63 2.31 -24.94
C ARG A 181 7.04 1.23 -24.03
N SER A 182 5.79 1.39 -23.64
CA SER A 182 5.06 0.41 -22.81
C SER A 182 4.99 -0.96 -23.47
N ALA A 183 4.62 -1.00 -24.75
CA ALA A 183 4.55 -2.25 -25.52
C ALA A 183 5.91 -2.94 -25.62
N MET A 184 6.99 -2.18 -25.88
CA MET A 184 8.35 -2.72 -25.96
C MET A 184 8.81 -3.33 -24.63
N VAL A 185 8.61 -2.62 -23.51
CA VAL A 185 9.01 -3.11 -22.19
C VAL A 185 8.22 -4.37 -21.82
N LYS A 186 6.91 -4.37 -22.03
CA LYS A 186 6.06 -5.54 -21.78
C LYS A 186 6.49 -6.75 -22.61
N GLN A 187 6.80 -6.56 -23.90
CA GLN A 187 7.28 -7.62 -24.76
C GLN A 187 8.60 -8.22 -24.26
N ASN A 188 9.55 -7.38 -23.87
CA ASN A 188 10.83 -7.83 -23.31
C ASN A 188 10.66 -8.64 -22.01
N LEU A 189 9.69 -8.28 -21.16
CA LEU A 189 9.38 -9.04 -19.96
C LEU A 189 8.81 -10.43 -20.29
N ILE A 190 7.94 -10.52 -21.31
CA ILE A 190 7.43 -11.81 -21.81
C ILE A 190 8.58 -12.69 -22.32
N GLU A 191 9.48 -12.14 -23.12
CA GLU A 191 10.66 -12.84 -23.64
C GLU A 191 11.60 -13.36 -22.55
N LYS A 192 11.59 -12.71 -21.40
CA LYS A 192 12.30 -13.13 -20.17
C LYS A 192 11.53 -14.14 -19.31
N GLY A 193 10.35 -14.56 -19.74
CA GLY A 193 9.58 -15.61 -19.07
C GLY A 193 8.51 -15.12 -18.08
N CYS A 194 8.24 -13.81 -18.01
CA CYS A 194 7.12 -13.31 -17.21
C CYS A 194 5.79 -13.73 -17.84
N SER A 195 4.84 -14.16 -17.01
CA SER A 195 3.52 -14.58 -17.51
C SER A 195 2.72 -13.41 -18.09
N GLN A 196 1.87 -13.69 -19.07
CA GLN A 196 0.99 -12.66 -19.64
C GLN A 196 -0.01 -12.10 -18.63
N GLU A 197 -0.37 -12.89 -17.63
CA GLU A 197 -1.27 -12.48 -16.54
C GLU A 197 -0.64 -11.34 -15.75
N VAL A 198 0.57 -11.53 -15.22
CA VAL A 198 1.33 -10.53 -14.47
C VAL A 198 1.62 -9.28 -15.32
N ILE A 199 1.96 -9.45 -16.60
CA ILE A 199 2.16 -8.33 -17.54
C ILE A 199 0.86 -7.53 -17.76
N GLY A 200 -0.29 -8.20 -17.71
CA GLY A 200 -1.62 -7.56 -17.81
C GLY A 200 -1.94 -6.63 -16.63
N GLU A 201 -1.38 -6.89 -15.46
CA GLU A 201 -1.56 -6.07 -14.25
C GLU A 201 -0.84 -4.72 -14.36
N ILE A 202 0.26 -4.65 -15.10
CA ILE A 202 1.04 -3.42 -15.28
C ILE A 202 0.21 -2.36 -16.04
N LYS A 203 -0.13 -1.28 -15.35
CA LYS A 203 -0.81 -0.10 -15.93
C LYS A 203 0.22 0.78 -16.64
N SER A 204 0.25 0.68 -17.97
CA SER A 204 1.18 1.48 -18.78
C SER A 204 0.58 1.74 -20.18
N PRO A 205 0.52 3.00 -20.61
CA PRO A 205 0.90 4.23 -19.88
C PRO A 205 0.16 4.38 -18.55
N ILE A 206 0.86 4.84 -17.51
CA ILE A 206 0.28 5.12 -16.20
C ILE A 206 -0.62 6.36 -16.25
N GLY A 207 -1.60 6.41 -15.37
CA GLY A 207 -2.46 7.57 -15.14
C GLY A 207 -3.71 7.61 -16.00
N LEU A 208 -4.63 8.46 -15.58
CA LEU A 208 -5.88 8.74 -16.29
C LEU A 208 -5.63 9.73 -17.44
N ASN A 209 -6.38 9.59 -18.53
CA ASN A 209 -6.31 10.53 -19.66
C ASN A 209 -7.12 11.80 -19.35
N ILE A 210 -6.49 12.75 -18.67
CA ILE A 210 -7.09 14.04 -18.30
C ILE A 210 -6.52 15.21 -19.12
N GLY A 211 -5.71 14.94 -20.15
CA GLY A 211 -5.04 15.97 -20.94
C GLY A 211 -3.85 16.61 -20.19
N ALA A 212 -3.23 15.89 -19.24
CA ALA A 212 -2.11 16.39 -18.45
C ALA A 212 -0.87 16.69 -19.31
N GLU A 213 -0.29 17.87 -19.14
CA GLU A 213 0.91 18.34 -19.83
C GLU A 213 2.06 18.67 -18.86
N THR A 214 1.74 19.29 -17.72
CA THR A 214 2.74 19.65 -16.71
C THR A 214 3.06 18.47 -15.78
N PRO A 215 4.24 18.46 -15.12
CA PRO A 215 4.56 17.46 -14.11
C PRO A 215 3.51 17.33 -13.00
N GLU A 216 2.93 18.46 -12.58
CA GLU A 216 1.90 18.53 -11.56
C GLU A 216 0.60 17.86 -12.04
N GLU A 217 0.14 18.16 -13.25
CA GLU A 217 -1.04 17.54 -13.84
C GLU A 217 -0.86 16.04 -14.06
N ILE A 218 0.35 15.63 -14.50
CA ILE A 218 0.70 14.21 -14.64
C ILE A 218 0.68 13.52 -13.27
N GLY A 219 1.19 14.18 -12.22
CA GLY A 219 1.14 13.67 -10.87
C GLY A 219 -0.29 13.47 -10.34
N VAL A 220 -1.21 14.35 -10.72
CA VAL A 220 -2.65 14.21 -10.40
C VAL A 220 -3.32 13.10 -11.21
N ALA A 221 -2.84 12.86 -12.45
CA ALA A 221 -3.37 11.79 -13.31
C ALA A 221 -2.97 10.38 -12.82
N ILE A 222 -1.81 10.26 -12.18
CA ILE A 222 -1.27 9.01 -11.63
C ILE A 222 -1.99 8.61 -10.36
#